data_32838ad3ab9d2fb104e8db2f0e90308b
#
_entry.id   32838ad3ab9d2fb104e8db2f0e90308b
#
_cell.length_a   1.000
_cell.length_b   1.000
_cell.length_c   1.000
_cell.angle_alpha   90.00
_cell.angle_beta   90.00
_cell.angle_gamma   90.00
#
_symmetry.space_group_name_H-M   'P 1'
#
loop_
_entity.id
_entity.type
_entity.pdbx_description
1 polymer ?
#
loop_
_entity_poly.entity_id
_entity_poly.type
_entity_poly.pdbx_seq_one_letter_code
_entity_poly.pdbx_strand_id
1 'polypeptide(L)'
;LWIAPTAEIAAREQQLLQAQLDRRILEPLQTVLIPVSYAKADELRNLIVDSASNVETEYGLLSERGSVSVDARTNTLLVTDTADRIIEIQELVTKLDYAVQQVQIESRIVIARSNFAHELGVRFGVTALHLGSNIGVLAADGFAADTVNPAINPRNDGLLDIPSYPSRYQVNLPSGNPSASTLGLSFLSGDVILDLELSALESEGEGEVISTPRVITANQAEAFIQPGVEIPYQQASSSGATNVQFKEAVLELKVVPLITPDQRIQMDLEVRQDTVGEVFIGQLGAEIPSIDTRELQTTVLVGNGDTVVLGGIFQDETN
;
A
#
# COMPACT_ATOMS: atom_id res chain seq x y z
N LEU A 1 -22.18 -31.51 69.18
CA LEU A 1 -23.06 -31.48 68.00
C LEU A 1 -24.32 -30.69 68.39
N TRP A 2 -24.46 -29.47 67.94
CA TRP A 2 -25.64 -28.66 68.15
C TRP A 2 -26.56 -28.87 66.95
N ILE A 3 -27.72 -29.51 67.14
CA ILE A 3 -28.73 -29.72 66.11
C ILE A 3 -29.79 -28.66 66.34
N ALA A 4 -29.75 -27.59 65.53
CA ALA A 4 -30.78 -26.55 65.49
C ALA A 4 -31.69 -26.77 64.26
N PRO A 5 -33.00 -26.41 64.31
CA PRO A 5 -33.85 -26.39 63.12
C PRO A 5 -33.29 -25.53 62.04
N THR A 6 -33.42 -25.95 60.77
CA THR A 6 -32.87 -25.25 59.61
C THR A 6 -33.26 -23.78 59.50
N ALA A 7 -34.44 -23.42 60.03
CA ALA A 7 -34.91 -22.04 60.11
C ALA A 7 -34.09 -21.13 61.06
N GLU A 8 -33.63 -21.67 62.20
CA GLU A 8 -32.79 -20.93 63.16
C GLU A 8 -31.35 -20.75 62.64
N ILE A 9 -30.83 -21.76 61.90
CA ILE A 9 -29.51 -21.66 61.25
C ILE A 9 -29.55 -20.57 60.18
N ALA A 10 -30.57 -20.56 59.31
CA ALA A 10 -30.77 -19.55 58.28
C ALA A 10 -30.93 -18.13 58.88
N ALA A 11 -31.69 -17.97 59.96
CA ALA A 11 -31.87 -16.68 60.63
C ALA A 11 -30.54 -16.18 61.24
N ARG A 12 -29.74 -17.10 61.80
CA ARG A 12 -28.43 -16.75 62.39
C ARG A 12 -27.38 -16.40 61.32
N GLU A 13 -27.39 -17.10 60.18
CA GLU A 13 -26.56 -16.75 59.01
C GLU A 13 -26.94 -15.39 58.44
N GLN A 14 -28.25 -15.09 58.32
CA GLN A 14 -28.70 -13.76 57.91
C GLN A 14 -28.28 -12.66 58.88
N GLN A 15 -28.36 -12.89 60.19
CA GLN A 15 -27.87 -11.94 61.21
C GLN A 15 -26.35 -11.74 61.14
N LEU A 16 -25.58 -12.80 60.87
CA LEU A 16 -24.14 -12.72 60.74
C LEU A 16 -23.76 -11.95 59.45
N LEU A 17 -24.47 -12.23 58.35
CA LEU A 17 -24.30 -11.49 57.10
C LEU A 17 -24.63 -10.01 57.22
N GLN A 18 -25.74 -9.66 57.90
CA GLN A 18 -26.10 -8.28 58.17
C GLN A 18 -25.07 -7.61 59.07
N ALA A 19 -24.62 -8.26 60.13
CA ALA A 19 -23.56 -7.71 61.02
C ALA A 19 -22.23 -7.54 60.30
N GLN A 20 -21.89 -8.35 59.29
CA GLN A 20 -20.73 -8.19 58.44
C GLN A 20 -20.90 -6.99 57.48
N LEU A 21 -22.09 -6.84 56.86
CA LEU A 21 -22.41 -5.69 56.01
C LEU A 21 -22.33 -4.36 56.79
N ASP A 22 -22.94 -4.35 58.01
CA ASP A 22 -22.87 -3.15 58.90
C ASP A 22 -21.43 -2.79 59.32
N ARG A 23 -20.59 -3.80 59.57
CA ARG A 23 -19.16 -3.59 59.79
C ARG A 23 -18.46 -2.96 58.61
N ARG A 24 -18.70 -3.48 57.39
CA ARG A 24 -18.11 -2.93 56.14
C ARG A 24 -18.54 -1.47 55.92
N ILE A 25 -19.76 -1.11 56.24
CA ILE A 25 -20.28 0.27 56.13
C ILE A 25 -19.63 1.20 57.15
N LEU A 26 -19.26 0.68 58.31
CA LEU A 26 -18.64 1.47 59.40
C LEU A 26 -17.12 1.56 59.30
N GLU A 27 -16.47 0.80 58.42
CA GLU A 27 -15.02 0.87 58.22
C GLU A 27 -14.57 2.29 57.77
N PRO A 28 -13.51 2.84 58.40
CA PRO A 28 -12.97 4.14 58.01
C PRO A 28 -12.35 4.08 56.62
N LEU A 29 -12.66 5.06 55.77
CA LEU A 29 -11.97 5.23 54.49
C LEU A 29 -10.57 5.75 54.71
N GLN A 30 -9.62 5.20 53.99
CA GLN A 30 -8.22 5.65 53.95
C GLN A 30 -7.91 6.17 52.55
N THR A 31 -7.01 7.16 52.48
CA THR A 31 -6.54 7.67 51.20
C THR A 31 -5.07 7.32 51.03
N VAL A 32 -4.72 6.65 49.95
CA VAL A 32 -3.35 6.25 49.64
C VAL A 32 -2.96 6.73 48.25
N LEU A 33 -1.70 7.19 48.15
CA LEU A 33 -1.06 7.58 46.89
C LEU A 33 -0.27 6.41 46.37
N ILE A 34 -0.57 5.99 45.14
CA ILE A 34 0.11 4.89 44.45
C ILE A 34 0.83 5.47 43.22
N PRO A 35 2.15 5.64 43.25
CA PRO A 35 2.91 6.09 42.10
C PRO A 35 2.95 4.98 41.03
N VAL A 36 2.74 5.35 39.78
CA VAL A 36 2.79 4.45 38.60
C VAL A 36 4.01 4.83 37.77
N SER A 37 4.84 3.82 37.42
CA SER A 37 6.14 4.06 36.80
C SER A 37 6.13 3.85 35.27
N TYR A 38 5.49 2.80 34.78
CA TYR A 38 5.51 2.38 33.39
C TYR A 38 4.17 2.56 32.68
N ALA A 39 3.07 2.25 33.39
CA ALA A 39 1.72 2.41 32.86
C ALA A 39 1.25 3.87 33.00
N LYS A 40 0.18 4.23 32.30
CA LYS A 40 -0.49 5.52 32.49
C LYS A 40 -1.53 5.38 33.60
N ALA A 41 -1.46 6.26 34.60
CA ALA A 41 -2.39 6.24 35.71
C ALA A 41 -3.86 6.42 35.27
N ASP A 42 -4.12 7.18 34.18
CA ASP A 42 -5.46 7.34 33.61
C ASP A 42 -6.05 6.03 33.07
N GLU A 43 -5.22 5.19 32.42
CA GLU A 43 -5.66 3.88 31.89
C GLU A 43 -5.98 2.92 33.04
N LEU A 44 -5.13 2.88 34.07
CA LEU A 44 -5.37 2.07 35.28
C LEU A 44 -6.61 2.54 36.04
N ARG A 45 -6.81 3.86 36.16
CA ARG A 45 -8.04 4.41 36.75
C ARG A 45 -9.30 3.94 36.01
N ASN A 46 -9.29 4.02 34.67
CA ASN A 46 -10.43 3.61 33.87
C ASN A 46 -10.71 2.11 34.08
N LEU A 47 -9.68 1.27 34.09
CA LEU A 47 -9.81 -0.16 34.35
C LEU A 47 -10.39 -0.45 35.75
N ILE A 48 -9.96 0.28 36.79
CA ILE A 48 -10.48 0.13 38.15
C ILE A 48 -11.94 0.59 38.23
N VAL A 49 -12.28 1.73 37.61
CA VAL A 49 -13.65 2.27 37.61
C VAL A 49 -14.61 1.43 36.77
N ASP A 50 -14.19 0.99 35.59
CA ASP A 50 -15.03 0.16 34.71
C ASP A 50 -15.31 -1.22 35.35
N SER A 51 -14.37 -1.78 36.11
CA SER A 51 -14.60 -2.99 36.90
C SER A 51 -15.58 -2.78 38.05
N ALA A 52 -15.73 -1.55 38.54
CA ALA A 52 -16.70 -1.21 39.59
C ALA A 52 -18.12 -0.93 39.06
N SER A 53 -18.24 -0.51 37.77
CA SER A 53 -19.51 -0.15 37.14
C SER A 53 -20.28 -1.34 36.53
N ASN A 54 -19.68 -2.52 36.42
CA ASN A 54 -20.36 -3.74 35.99
C ASN A 54 -21.27 -4.28 37.10
N VAL A 55 -22.52 -3.88 37.09
CA VAL A 55 -23.59 -4.08 38.07
C VAL A 55 -23.94 -5.58 38.31
N GLU A 56 -23.40 -6.50 37.53
CA GLU A 56 -23.72 -7.97 37.65
C GLU A 56 -22.75 -8.76 38.55
N THR A 57 -21.66 -8.16 38.99
CA THR A 57 -20.70 -8.83 39.87
C THR A 57 -20.56 -8.07 41.18
N GLU A 58 -21.00 -8.72 42.28
CA GLU A 58 -20.83 -8.32 43.70
C GLU A 58 -19.36 -8.13 44.12
N TYR A 59 -18.42 -8.11 43.15
CA TYR A 59 -16.96 -8.10 43.33
C TYR A 59 -16.27 -6.99 42.58
N GLY A 60 -16.83 -5.76 42.57
CA GLY A 60 -16.10 -4.59 42.09
C GLY A 60 -14.78 -4.35 42.87
N LEU A 61 -13.74 -3.86 42.18
CA LEU A 61 -12.46 -3.51 42.82
C LEU A 61 -12.58 -2.38 43.85
N LEU A 62 -13.55 -1.47 43.64
CA LEU A 62 -13.87 -0.38 44.55
C LEU A 62 -15.11 -0.71 45.39
N SER A 63 -15.12 -0.23 46.63
CA SER A 63 -16.36 -0.24 47.44
C SER A 63 -17.34 0.85 46.94
N GLU A 64 -18.62 0.75 47.32
CA GLU A 64 -19.64 1.78 47.00
C GLU A 64 -19.28 3.20 47.41
N ARG A 65 -18.39 3.34 48.39
CA ARG A 65 -17.87 4.62 48.94
C ARG A 65 -16.47 4.95 48.46
N GLY A 66 -15.87 4.03 47.66
CA GLY A 66 -14.52 4.17 47.11
C GLY A 66 -14.46 5.19 45.99
N SER A 67 -13.36 5.84 45.84
CA SER A 67 -13.09 6.77 44.73
C SER A 67 -11.60 6.71 44.30
N VAL A 68 -11.40 6.81 43.00
CA VAL A 68 -10.07 6.89 42.38
C VAL A 68 -9.96 8.17 41.59
N SER A 69 -8.93 8.95 41.86
CA SER A 69 -8.56 10.11 41.04
C SER A 69 -7.09 10.01 40.60
N VAL A 70 -6.72 10.75 39.58
CA VAL A 70 -5.36 10.71 38.98
C VAL A 70 -4.75 12.10 39.04
N ASP A 71 -3.52 12.19 39.48
CA ASP A 71 -2.64 13.33 39.21
C ASP A 71 -1.82 13.01 37.94
N ALA A 72 -2.25 13.54 36.80
CA ALA A 72 -1.60 13.34 35.50
C ALA A 72 -0.17 13.91 35.48
N ARG A 73 0.15 14.92 36.31
CA ARG A 73 1.45 15.54 36.36
C ARG A 73 2.52 14.64 36.97
N THR A 74 2.14 13.87 38.02
CA THR A 74 3.04 12.95 38.71
C THR A 74 2.81 11.49 38.36
N ASN A 75 1.85 11.20 37.46
CA ASN A 75 1.42 9.84 37.08
C ASN A 75 1.10 9.00 38.33
N THR A 76 0.31 9.57 39.26
CA THR A 76 0.01 8.95 40.53
C THR A 76 -1.49 8.75 40.70
N LEU A 77 -1.88 7.56 41.16
CA LEU A 77 -3.26 7.25 41.55
C LEU A 77 -3.49 7.67 42.98
N LEU A 78 -4.58 8.39 43.21
CA LEU A 78 -5.11 8.70 44.53
C LEU A 78 -6.32 7.82 44.77
N VAL A 79 -6.15 6.80 45.60
CA VAL A 79 -7.22 5.82 45.91
C VAL A 79 -7.72 6.11 47.33
N THR A 80 -9.05 6.27 47.45
CA THR A 80 -9.74 6.42 48.74
C THR A 80 -10.73 5.30 48.89
N ASP A 81 -10.49 4.37 49.81
CA ASP A 81 -11.35 3.20 50.04
C ASP A 81 -11.04 2.56 51.42
N THR A 82 -11.65 1.42 51.69
CA THR A 82 -11.34 0.59 52.87
C THR A 82 -9.94 -0.03 52.75
N ALA A 83 -9.32 -0.34 53.91
CA ALA A 83 -7.93 -0.83 53.94
C ALA A 83 -7.74 -2.11 53.10
N ASP A 84 -8.69 -3.03 53.14
CA ASP A 84 -8.63 -4.31 52.40
C ASP A 84 -8.65 -4.06 50.88
N ARG A 85 -9.52 -3.17 50.43
CA ARG A 85 -9.62 -2.83 48.98
C ARG A 85 -8.39 -2.10 48.46
N ILE A 86 -7.81 -1.23 49.28
CA ILE A 86 -6.57 -0.54 48.91
C ILE A 86 -5.43 -1.53 48.71
N ILE A 87 -5.32 -2.58 49.55
CA ILE A 87 -4.31 -3.63 49.38
C ILE A 87 -4.51 -4.38 48.07
N GLU A 88 -5.77 -4.78 47.75
CA GLU A 88 -6.10 -5.44 46.50
C GLU A 88 -5.74 -4.58 45.26
N ILE A 89 -6.06 -3.28 45.33
CA ILE A 89 -5.72 -2.33 44.25
C ILE A 89 -4.20 -2.15 44.12
N GLN A 90 -3.47 -2.06 45.26
CA GLN A 90 -2.00 -1.96 45.21
C GLN A 90 -1.35 -3.21 44.59
N GLU A 91 -1.83 -4.40 44.92
CA GLU A 91 -1.33 -5.62 44.32
C GLU A 91 -1.63 -5.67 42.84
N LEU A 92 -2.82 -5.24 42.42
CA LEU A 92 -3.20 -5.17 41.00
C LEU A 92 -2.31 -4.20 40.24
N VAL A 93 -2.14 -2.97 40.76
CA VAL A 93 -1.27 -1.96 40.13
C VAL A 93 0.16 -2.46 40.03
N THR A 94 0.71 -3.10 41.09
CA THR A 94 2.07 -3.67 41.07
C THR A 94 2.22 -4.77 40.00
N LYS A 95 1.17 -5.55 39.74
CA LYS A 95 1.19 -6.60 38.71
C LYS A 95 1.06 -6.03 37.30
N LEU A 96 0.41 -4.89 37.13
CA LEU A 96 0.18 -4.24 35.83
C LEU A 96 1.26 -3.23 35.46
N ASP A 97 1.93 -2.63 36.45
CA ASP A 97 2.97 -1.60 36.25
C ASP A 97 4.34 -2.23 35.97
N TYR A 98 4.50 -2.82 34.80
CA TYR A 98 5.77 -3.38 34.33
C TYR A 98 6.22 -2.74 33.02
N ALA A 99 7.54 -2.78 32.77
CA ALA A 99 8.12 -2.23 31.55
C ALA A 99 7.67 -3.03 30.32
N VAL A 100 7.03 -2.38 29.36
CA VAL A 100 6.67 -2.99 28.07
C VAL A 100 7.89 -3.08 27.17
N GLN A 101 8.05 -4.23 26.51
CA GLN A 101 9.10 -4.45 25.54
C GLN A 101 8.80 -3.69 24.24
N GLN A 102 9.86 -3.29 23.55
CA GLN A 102 9.77 -2.64 22.25
C GLN A 102 10.17 -3.60 21.14
N VAL A 103 9.56 -3.44 19.98
CA VAL A 103 9.82 -4.21 18.77
C VAL A 103 10.25 -3.26 17.66
N GLN A 104 11.36 -3.59 17.01
CA GLN A 104 11.76 -2.97 15.76
C GLN A 104 11.29 -3.83 14.60
N ILE A 105 10.53 -3.24 13.70
CA ILE A 105 10.00 -3.89 12.51
C ILE A 105 10.65 -3.25 11.29
N GLU A 106 11.18 -4.10 10.40
CA GLU A 106 11.72 -3.70 9.12
C GLU A 106 10.99 -4.46 8.02
N SER A 107 10.42 -3.74 7.06
CA SER A 107 9.84 -4.33 5.85
C SER A 107 10.75 -4.06 4.67
N ARG A 108 10.77 -4.98 3.69
CA ARG A 108 11.46 -4.78 2.41
C ARG A 108 10.51 -5.06 1.27
N ILE A 109 10.30 -4.04 0.44
CA ILE A 109 9.47 -4.11 -0.74
C ILE A 109 10.41 -4.04 -1.94
N VAL A 110 10.33 -5.06 -2.81
CA VAL A 110 11.15 -5.14 -4.03
C VAL A 110 10.22 -5.18 -5.23
N ILE A 111 10.43 -4.26 -6.16
CA ILE A 111 9.73 -4.21 -7.44
C ILE A 111 10.78 -4.35 -8.53
N ALA A 112 10.80 -5.51 -9.21
CA ALA A 112 11.62 -5.74 -10.37
C ALA A 112 10.77 -5.64 -11.64
N ARG A 113 11.26 -4.94 -12.64
CA ARG A 113 10.66 -4.82 -13.98
C ARG A 113 11.67 -5.25 -15.01
N SER A 114 11.27 -6.15 -15.91
CA SER A 114 12.06 -6.54 -17.07
C SER A 114 11.21 -6.36 -18.31
N ASN A 115 11.66 -5.51 -19.21
CA ASN A 115 10.99 -5.25 -20.49
C ASN A 115 11.90 -5.75 -21.60
N PHE A 116 11.37 -6.59 -22.46
CA PHE A 116 12.06 -7.09 -23.65
C PHE A 116 11.20 -6.81 -24.88
N ALA A 117 11.79 -6.21 -25.89
CA ALA A 117 11.16 -5.97 -27.17
C ALA A 117 12.08 -6.41 -28.30
N HIS A 118 11.58 -7.25 -29.20
CA HIS A 118 12.30 -7.68 -30.40
C HIS A 118 11.38 -7.49 -31.59
N GLU A 119 11.78 -6.64 -32.51
CA GLU A 119 11.02 -6.33 -33.72
C GLU A 119 11.88 -6.54 -34.94
N LEU A 120 11.31 -7.20 -35.95
CA LEU A 120 11.94 -7.38 -37.25
C LEU A 120 10.96 -6.90 -38.32
N GLY A 121 11.40 -6.00 -39.16
CA GLY A 121 10.61 -5.50 -40.26
C GLY A 121 11.34 -5.66 -41.61
N VAL A 122 10.59 -5.83 -42.64
CA VAL A 122 11.10 -5.94 -44.01
C VAL A 122 10.25 -5.11 -44.98
N ARG A 123 10.92 -4.38 -45.82
CA ARG A 123 10.29 -3.72 -47.00
C ARG A 123 11.08 -4.10 -48.22
N PHE A 124 10.39 -4.53 -49.27
CA PHE A 124 11.03 -4.69 -50.54
C PHE A 124 10.14 -4.27 -51.69
N GLY A 125 10.75 -3.77 -52.75
CA GLY A 125 10.03 -3.37 -53.97
C GLY A 125 10.88 -3.57 -55.21
N VAL A 126 10.22 -3.85 -56.30
CA VAL A 126 10.83 -3.97 -57.64
C VAL A 126 10.19 -2.90 -58.52
N THR A 127 11.00 -2.01 -59.05
CA THR A 127 10.55 -0.99 -60.01
C THR A 127 11.19 -1.26 -61.35
N ALA A 128 10.38 -1.53 -62.36
CA ALA A 128 10.85 -1.71 -63.72
C ALA A 128 10.69 -0.37 -64.49
N LEU A 129 11.79 0.10 -65.05
CA LEU A 129 11.89 1.31 -65.82
C LEU A 129 11.96 0.90 -67.28
N HIS A 130 10.92 1.10 -68.06
CA HIS A 130 10.97 0.85 -69.50
C HIS A 130 10.76 2.13 -70.29
N LEU A 131 11.79 2.56 -70.99
CA LEU A 131 11.74 3.71 -71.89
C LEU A 131 11.13 3.27 -73.21
N GLY A 132 9.80 3.32 -73.39
CA GLY A 132 9.23 3.25 -74.67
C GLY A 132 8.00 2.40 -74.93
N SER A 133 7.38 1.81 -73.94
CA SER A 133 6.10 1.13 -74.08
C SER A 133 5.33 1.12 -72.75
N ASN A 134 4.02 1.28 -72.85
CA ASN A 134 3.06 1.36 -71.71
C ASN A 134 3.12 0.20 -70.73
N ILE A 135 4.24 0.02 -70.04
CA ILE A 135 4.32 -0.97 -68.96
C ILE A 135 4.25 -0.19 -67.64
N GLY A 136 3.16 -0.33 -66.93
CA GLY A 136 2.95 0.30 -65.65
C GLY A 136 3.96 -0.15 -64.65
N VAL A 137 4.52 0.81 -63.91
CA VAL A 137 5.26 0.55 -62.67
C VAL A 137 4.28 -0.02 -61.67
N LEU A 138 4.51 -1.27 -61.21
CA LEU A 138 3.75 -1.82 -60.10
C LEU A 138 4.28 -1.18 -58.79
N ALA A 139 3.65 -0.08 -58.42
CA ALA A 139 3.88 0.45 -57.09
C ALA A 139 3.19 -0.46 -56.07
N ALA A 140 3.86 -0.72 -54.98
CA ALA A 140 3.47 -1.71 -53.98
C ALA A 140 2.28 -1.35 -53.12
N ASP A 141 1.89 -0.14 -53.11
CA ASP A 141 0.69 0.26 -52.37
C ASP A 141 -0.52 -0.03 -53.28
N GLY A 142 -0.92 -1.27 -53.26
CA GLY A 142 -1.75 -2.01 -54.18
C GLY A 142 -3.08 -1.46 -54.61
N PHE A 143 -3.34 -0.18 -54.60
CA PHE A 143 -4.61 0.34 -55.08
C PHE A 143 -4.69 1.83 -55.36
N ALA A 144 -3.62 2.53 -55.45
CA ALA A 144 -3.71 3.72 -56.29
C ALA A 144 -3.44 3.30 -57.74
N ALA A 145 -4.37 2.49 -58.26
CA ALA A 145 -4.54 2.33 -59.69
C ALA A 145 -5.07 3.63 -60.35
N ASP A 146 -4.95 4.73 -59.64
CA ASP A 146 -5.15 6.02 -60.23
C ASP A 146 -3.80 6.49 -60.76
N THR A 147 -3.56 6.00 -61.99
CA THR A 147 -2.69 6.72 -62.89
C THR A 147 -1.28 7.02 -62.36
N VAL A 148 -0.55 5.97 -62.01
CA VAL A 148 0.85 6.08 -62.35
C VAL A 148 0.99 5.76 -63.81
N ASN A 149 0.46 6.62 -64.61
CA ASN A 149 1.08 6.89 -65.86
C ASN A 149 2.54 7.22 -65.47
N PRO A 150 3.57 6.48 -65.92
CA PRO A 150 4.91 6.94 -65.77
C PRO A 150 4.91 8.26 -66.56
N ALA A 151 4.59 9.31 -65.82
CA ALA A 151 4.55 10.61 -66.41
C ALA A 151 6.01 10.86 -66.78
N ILE A 152 6.28 10.63 -68.01
CA ILE A 152 7.29 11.47 -68.67
C ILE A 152 6.92 12.86 -68.22
N ASN A 153 7.66 13.38 -67.26
CA ASN A 153 7.40 14.67 -66.68
C ASN A 153 7.21 15.62 -67.88
N PRO A 154 6.06 16.29 -68.04
CA PRO A 154 5.81 17.13 -69.21
C PRO A 154 6.80 18.30 -69.33
N ARG A 155 7.74 18.39 -68.42
CA ARG A 155 8.84 19.35 -68.47
C ARG A 155 9.99 19.02 -69.41
N ASN A 156 9.91 17.97 -70.16
CA ASN A 156 10.88 17.69 -71.21
C ASN A 156 12.36 17.57 -70.80
N ASP A 157 12.64 17.30 -69.54
CA ASP A 157 14.02 17.17 -69.04
C ASP A 157 14.58 15.75 -69.11
N GLY A 158 13.79 14.76 -69.59
CA GLY A 158 14.22 13.38 -69.79
C GLY A 158 14.52 12.63 -68.49
N LEU A 159 14.15 13.18 -67.32
CA LEU A 159 14.30 12.55 -66.05
C LEU A 159 13.08 11.63 -65.77
N LEU A 160 13.37 10.41 -65.34
CA LEU A 160 12.38 9.46 -64.93
C LEU A 160 11.83 9.83 -63.56
N ASP A 161 10.50 9.95 -63.47
CA ASP A 161 9.87 10.17 -62.15
C ASP A 161 9.80 8.83 -61.43
N ILE A 162 10.74 8.59 -60.53
CA ILE A 162 10.77 7.41 -59.69
C ILE A 162 9.90 7.70 -58.46
N PRO A 163 8.89 6.86 -58.15
CA PRO A 163 8.08 7.05 -56.96
C PRO A 163 8.94 7.19 -55.72
N SER A 164 8.61 8.16 -54.86
CA SER A 164 9.32 8.40 -53.62
C SER A 164 9.00 7.31 -52.58
N TYR A 165 9.91 7.11 -51.64
CA TYR A 165 9.62 6.29 -50.48
C TYR A 165 8.38 6.82 -49.71
N PRO A 166 7.51 5.99 -49.13
CA PRO A 166 7.52 4.49 -49.18
C PRO A 166 6.73 3.88 -50.31
N SER A 167 6.16 4.63 -51.27
CA SER A 167 5.18 4.19 -52.27
C SER A 167 5.73 3.18 -53.27
N ARG A 168 7.02 2.94 -53.35
CA ARG A 168 7.65 1.99 -54.26
C ARG A 168 7.88 0.58 -53.73
N TYR A 169 7.54 0.34 -52.44
CA TYR A 169 7.65 -0.99 -51.86
C TYR A 169 6.42 -1.87 -52.15
N GLN A 170 6.64 -3.09 -52.58
CA GLN A 170 5.57 -4.10 -52.80
C GLN A 170 5.23 -4.82 -51.47
N VAL A 171 6.20 -4.95 -50.58
CA VAL A 171 6.00 -5.41 -49.21
C VAL A 171 6.44 -4.28 -48.30
N ASN A 172 5.54 -3.84 -47.46
CA ASN A 172 5.79 -2.72 -46.53
C ASN A 172 5.42 -3.12 -45.11
N LEU A 173 6.30 -3.89 -44.48
CA LEU A 173 6.18 -4.37 -43.11
C LEU A 173 7.36 -3.85 -42.27
N PRO A 174 7.41 -2.54 -41.98
CA PRO A 174 8.47 -1.99 -41.16
C PRO A 174 8.32 -2.40 -39.70
N SER A 175 9.41 -2.29 -38.92
CA SER A 175 9.26 -2.24 -37.46
C SER A 175 8.34 -1.09 -37.06
N GLY A 176 7.46 -1.33 -36.07
CA GLY A 176 6.54 -0.32 -35.54
C GLY A 176 7.25 0.80 -34.78
N ASN A 177 8.49 0.58 -34.38
CA ASN A 177 9.25 1.49 -33.54
C ASN A 177 10.16 2.40 -34.38
N PRO A 178 10.04 3.73 -34.25
CA PRO A 178 10.88 4.69 -35.02
C PRO A 178 12.37 4.63 -34.63
N SER A 179 12.73 3.99 -33.55
CA SER A 179 14.11 3.80 -33.09
C SER A 179 14.78 2.56 -33.66
N ALA A 180 14.06 1.77 -34.47
CA ALA A 180 14.65 0.58 -35.11
C ALA A 180 15.78 0.97 -36.08
N SER A 181 16.87 0.20 -36.03
CA SER A 181 17.95 0.33 -37.00
C SER A 181 17.50 -0.20 -38.35
N THR A 182 17.80 0.52 -39.42
CA THR A 182 17.43 0.15 -40.79
C THR A 182 18.67 -0.07 -41.65
N LEU A 183 18.64 -1.14 -42.44
CA LEU A 183 19.62 -1.42 -43.49
C LEU A 183 18.92 -1.40 -44.83
N GLY A 184 19.20 -0.39 -45.65
CA GLY A 184 18.70 -0.26 -47.00
C GLY A 184 19.72 -0.76 -48.04
N LEU A 185 19.29 -1.60 -48.95
CA LEU A 185 20.04 -2.05 -50.10
C LEU A 185 19.24 -1.74 -51.37
N SER A 186 19.84 -1.06 -52.31
CA SER A 186 19.24 -0.78 -53.62
C SER A 186 20.15 -1.31 -54.72
N PHE A 187 19.58 -2.09 -55.61
CA PHE A 187 20.32 -2.67 -56.72
C PHE A 187 19.66 -2.28 -58.03
N LEU A 188 20.45 -1.69 -58.92
CA LEU A 188 20.04 -1.26 -60.25
C LEU A 188 20.68 -2.20 -61.28
N SER A 189 19.88 -2.84 -62.12
CA SER A 189 20.31 -3.69 -63.22
C SER A 189 19.50 -3.37 -64.48
N GLY A 190 20.08 -2.73 -65.44
CA GLY A 190 19.38 -2.29 -66.64
C GLY A 190 18.21 -1.36 -66.33
N ASP A 191 17.00 -1.78 -66.66
CA ASP A 191 15.77 -1.04 -66.45
C ASP A 191 15.03 -1.47 -65.17
N VAL A 192 15.70 -2.18 -64.25
CA VAL A 192 15.08 -2.68 -63.04
C VAL A 192 15.82 -2.17 -61.79
N ILE A 193 15.06 -1.57 -60.89
CA ILE A 193 15.52 -1.20 -59.54
C ILE A 193 14.91 -2.18 -58.54
N LEU A 194 15.74 -2.82 -57.75
CA LEU A 194 15.33 -3.62 -56.61
C LEU A 194 15.71 -2.88 -55.35
N ASP A 195 14.73 -2.59 -54.53
CA ASP A 195 14.94 -1.98 -53.21
C ASP A 195 14.61 -2.98 -52.12
N LEU A 196 15.49 -3.11 -51.16
CA LEU A 196 15.32 -3.92 -49.95
C LEU A 196 15.68 -3.07 -48.74
N GLU A 197 14.78 -3.00 -47.80
CA GLU A 197 15.03 -2.39 -46.49
C GLU A 197 14.71 -3.40 -45.40
N LEU A 198 15.65 -3.61 -44.51
CA LEU A 198 15.49 -4.44 -43.33
C LEU A 198 15.53 -3.52 -42.11
N SER A 199 14.57 -3.63 -41.22
CA SER A 199 14.55 -2.91 -39.96
C SER A 199 14.56 -3.90 -38.80
N ALA A 200 15.38 -3.65 -37.80
CA ALA A 200 15.49 -4.50 -36.62
C ALA A 200 15.63 -3.64 -35.36
N LEU A 201 14.94 -4.05 -34.33
CA LEU A 201 15.06 -3.48 -33.00
C LEU A 201 15.16 -4.60 -31.99
N GLU A 202 16.13 -4.49 -31.10
CA GLU A 202 16.23 -5.26 -29.87
C GLU A 202 16.40 -4.25 -28.72
N SER A 203 15.50 -4.31 -27.75
CA SER A 203 15.51 -3.46 -26.59
C SER A 203 15.28 -4.26 -25.35
N GLU A 204 16.20 -4.18 -24.41
CA GLU A 204 16.11 -4.82 -23.12
C GLU A 204 16.24 -3.74 -22.05
N GLY A 205 15.30 -3.73 -21.10
CA GLY A 205 15.30 -2.81 -19.98
C GLY A 205 15.06 -3.58 -18.68
N GLU A 206 15.97 -3.43 -17.75
CA GLU A 206 15.84 -3.98 -16.40
C GLU A 206 15.84 -2.84 -15.38
N GLY A 207 14.92 -2.87 -14.44
CA GLY A 207 14.83 -1.88 -13.38
C GLY A 207 14.38 -2.53 -12.08
N GLU A 208 15.05 -2.17 -10.99
CA GLU A 208 14.71 -2.63 -9.65
C GLU A 208 14.51 -1.43 -8.72
N VAL A 209 13.43 -1.46 -7.93
CA VAL A 209 13.16 -0.48 -6.88
C VAL A 209 13.04 -1.21 -5.56
N ILE A 210 13.88 -0.84 -4.60
CA ILE A 210 13.88 -1.41 -3.26
C ILE A 210 13.52 -0.33 -2.26
N SER A 211 12.47 -0.59 -1.45
CA SER A 211 12.02 0.28 -0.37
C SER A 211 12.10 -0.47 0.96
N THR A 212 12.69 0.15 1.99
CA THR A 212 12.90 -0.48 3.30
C THR A 212 12.40 0.42 4.43
N PRO A 213 11.08 0.53 4.65
CA PRO A 213 10.54 1.25 5.79
C PRO A 213 10.83 0.49 7.09
N ARG A 214 11.15 1.25 8.15
CA ARG A 214 11.44 0.74 9.50
C ARG A 214 10.68 1.54 10.53
N VAL A 215 10.16 0.86 11.55
CA VAL A 215 9.47 1.49 12.67
C VAL A 215 9.77 0.75 13.97
N ILE A 216 9.82 1.48 15.07
CA ILE A 216 9.96 0.92 16.41
C ILE A 216 8.72 1.29 17.21
N THR A 217 8.13 0.31 17.86
CA THR A 217 6.95 0.52 18.71
C THR A 217 6.97 -0.37 19.95
N ALA A 218 6.16 -0.03 20.94
CA ALA A 218 5.94 -0.87 22.10
C ALA A 218 5.02 -2.06 21.77
N ASN A 219 5.08 -3.09 22.59
CA ASN A 219 4.16 -4.23 22.49
C ASN A 219 2.70 -3.77 22.54
N GLN A 220 1.86 -4.24 21.60
CA GLN A 220 0.44 -3.91 21.42
C GLN A 220 0.15 -2.43 21.08
N ALA A 221 1.17 -1.64 20.73
CA ALA A 221 0.99 -0.27 20.30
C ALA A 221 1.05 -0.17 18.77
N GLU A 222 0.06 0.48 18.18
CA GLU A 222 0.06 0.78 16.75
C GLU A 222 1.18 1.77 16.41
N ALA A 223 1.89 1.50 15.35
CA ALA A 223 2.85 2.43 14.76
C ALA A 223 2.72 2.44 13.23
N PHE A 224 2.96 3.60 12.65
CA PHE A 224 3.00 3.75 11.21
C PHE A 224 4.10 4.72 10.78
N ILE A 225 4.58 4.52 9.56
CA ILE A 225 5.50 5.42 8.85
C ILE A 225 4.98 5.60 7.44
N GLN A 226 4.85 6.85 6.98
CA GLN A 226 4.16 7.22 5.74
C GLN A 226 4.90 8.33 4.98
N PRO A 227 6.08 8.06 4.39
CA PRO A 227 6.69 9.00 3.46
C PRO A 227 5.94 9.01 2.12
N GLY A 228 5.78 10.19 1.52
CA GLY A 228 5.06 10.31 0.25
C GLY A 228 5.05 11.71 -0.32
N VAL A 229 4.28 11.87 -1.40
CA VAL A 229 4.03 13.14 -2.07
C VAL A 229 2.53 13.36 -2.25
N GLU A 230 2.12 14.61 -2.16
CA GLU A 230 0.75 15.02 -2.46
C GLU A 230 0.67 15.52 -3.90
N ILE A 231 -0.28 14.99 -4.66
CA ILE A 231 -0.49 15.34 -6.06
C ILE A 231 -1.73 16.21 -6.16
N PRO A 232 -1.60 17.49 -6.58
CA PRO A 232 -2.75 18.35 -6.80
C PRO A 232 -3.51 17.95 -8.07
N TYR A 233 -4.84 17.86 -7.99
CA TYR A 233 -5.69 17.71 -9.15
C TYR A 233 -6.87 18.70 -9.09
N GLN A 234 -7.32 19.12 -10.26
CA GLN A 234 -8.42 20.08 -10.37
C GLN A 234 -9.75 19.35 -10.47
N GLN A 235 -10.67 19.70 -9.59
CA GLN A 235 -12.04 19.22 -9.62
C GLN A 235 -12.97 20.37 -10.04
N ALA A 236 -13.72 20.17 -11.12
CA ALA A 236 -14.72 21.14 -11.56
C ALA A 236 -15.91 21.15 -10.58
N SER A 237 -16.26 22.32 -10.09
CA SER A 237 -17.47 22.52 -9.28
C SER A 237 -18.67 22.80 -10.18
N SER A 238 -19.87 22.43 -9.74
CA SER A 238 -21.14 22.70 -10.41
C SER A 238 -21.41 24.18 -10.65
N SER A 239 -20.69 25.08 -9.97
CA SER A 239 -20.77 26.53 -10.13
C SER A 239 -19.77 27.12 -11.12
N GLY A 240 -18.99 26.29 -11.83
CA GLY A 240 -17.96 26.74 -12.79
C GLY A 240 -16.63 27.17 -12.17
N ALA A 241 -16.51 27.11 -10.83
CA ALA A 241 -15.23 27.35 -10.15
C ALA A 241 -14.43 26.03 -10.10
N THR A 242 -13.13 26.11 -10.32
CA THR A 242 -12.19 24.98 -10.14
C THR A 242 -11.71 24.94 -8.70
N ASN A 243 -11.86 23.80 -8.04
CA ASN A 243 -11.26 23.53 -6.74
C ASN A 243 -10.05 22.62 -6.91
N VAL A 244 -8.96 22.91 -6.21
CA VAL A 244 -7.76 22.06 -6.18
C VAL A 244 -7.91 21.10 -5.01
N GLN A 245 -7.87 19.82 -5.33
CA GLN A 245 -7.83 18.72 -4.35
C GLN A 245 -6.44 18.08 -4.39
N PHE A 246 -6.03 17.48 -3.28
CA PHE A 246 -4.77 16.76 -3.18
C PHE A 246 -5.05 15.28 -3.04
N LYS A 247 -4.27 14.47 -3.73
CA LYS A 247 -4.27 13.00 -3.58
C LYS A 247 -2.87 12.57 -3.16
N GLU A 248 -2.80 11.84 -2.08
CA GLU A 248 -1.55 11.32 -1.55
C GLU A 248 -1.10 10.09 -2.35
N ALA A 249 0.19 10.05 -2.67
CA ALA A 249 0.89 8.87 -3.17
C ALA A 249 2.01 8.55 -2.19
N VAL A 250 1.83 7.48 -1.41
CA VAL A 250 2.61 7.22 -0.21
C VAL A 250 3.15 5.79 -0.17
N LEU A 251 4.26 5.63 0.54
CA LEU A 251 4.71 4.34 1.04
C LEU A 251 4.32 4.26 2.51
N GLU A 252 3.31 3.48 2.85
CA GLU A 252 2.84 3.31 4.22
C GLU A 252 3.21 1.93 4.75
N LEU A 253 3.76 1.90 5.95
CA LEU A 253 3.89 0.70 6.77
C LEU A 253 3.17 0.98 8.08
N LYS A 254 2.08 0.27 8.32
CA LYS A 254 1.33 0.27 9.56
C LYS A 254 1.43 -1.09 10.22
N VAL A 255 1.67 -1.13 11.53
CA VAL A 255 1.89 -2.38 12.24
C VAL A 255 1.42 -2.30 13.68
N VAL A 256 0.84 -3.41 14.15
CA VAL A 256 0.52 -3.64 15.57
C VAL A 256 1.20 -4.95 15.98
N PRO A 257 2.31 -4.90 16.73
CA PRO A 257 3.00 -6.10 17.19
C PRO A 257 2.41 -6.62 18.51
N LEU A 258 2.42 -7.95 18.67
CA LEU A 258 2.12 -8.65 19.91
C LEU A 258 3.24 -9.65 20.20
N ILE A 259 3.95 -9.46 21.31
CA ILE A 259 4.99 -10.39 21.77
C ILE A 259 4.31 -11.54 22.50
N THR A 260 4.47 -12.75 21.99
CA THR A 260 3.93 -13.97 22.59
C THR A 260 4.83 -14.49 23.74
N PRO A 261 4.30 -15.30 24.67
CA PRO A 261 5.10 -15.83 25.78
C PRO A 261 6.28 -16.72 25.35
N ASP A 262 6.23 -17.29 24.14
CA ASP A 262 7.30 -18.07 23.53
C ASP A 262 8.33 -17.21 22.77
N GLN A 263 8.34 -15.91 23.01
CA GLN A 263 9.26 -14.92 22.44
C GLN A 263 9.17 -14.79 20.89
N ARG A 264 8.03 -15.16 20.32
CA ARG A 264 7.71 -14.84 18.93
C ARG A 264 6.91 -13.55 18.88
N ILE A 265 6.85 -12.95 17.71
CA ILE A 265 6.15 -11.70 17.47
C ILE A 265 5.04 -11.96 16.46
N GLN A 266 3.81 -11.85 16.92
CA GLN A 266 2.65 -11.78 16.05
C GLN A 266 2.50 -10.32 15.61
N MET A 267 2.29 -10.08 14.33
CA MET A 267 2.16 -8.73 13.80
C MET A 267 0.98 -8.66 12.85
N ASP A 268 0.12 -7.68 13.07
CA ASP A 268 -0.86 -7.25 12.09
C ASP A 268 -0.22 -6.15 11.26
N LEU A 269 -0.02 -6.44 9.97
CA LEU A 269 0.73 -5.62 9.03
C LEU A 269 -0.17 -5.10 7.92
N GLU A 270 -0.09 -3.83 7.66
CA GLU A 270 -0.64 -3.18 6.48
C GLU A 270 0.50 -2.43 5.79
N VAL A 271 0.79 -2.82 4.56
CA VAL A 271 1.84 -2.23 3.73
C VAL A 271 1.19 -1.72 2.47
N ARG A 272 1.33 -0.43 2.22
CA ARG A 272 0.82 0.22 1.02
C ARG A 272 1.92 0.99 0.33
N GLN A 273 2.03 0.80 -0.97
CA GLN A 273 2.97 1.51 -1.82
C GLN A 273 2.24 2.09 -3.02
N ASP A 274 2.15 3.41 -3.03
CA ASP A 274 1.62 4.18 -4.15
C ASP A 274 2.79 4.76 -4.96
N THR A 275 2.70 4.66 -6.27
CA THR A 275 3.65 5.30 -7.20
C THR A 275 2.89 6.14 -8.20
N VAL A 276 3.46 7.29 -8.57
CA VAL A 276 2.88 8.12 -9.63
C VAL A 276 3.07 7.37 -10.94
N GLY A 277 1.96 7.05 -11.59
CA GLY A 277 1.90 6.37 -12.88
C GLY A 277 1.85 7.34 -14.06
N GLU A 278 1.26 6.89 -15.16
CA GLU A 278 1.14 7.67 -16.39
C GLU A 278 0.22 8.88 -16.23
N VAL A 279 0.55 9.95 -16.94
CA VAL A 279 -0.24 11.18 -16.96
C VAL A 279 -1.25 11.10 -18.09
N PHE A 280 -2.53 11.16 -17.74
CA PHE A 280 -3.62 11.24 -18.68
C PHE A 280 -3.97 12.69 -19.00
N ILE A 281 -4.11 13.02 -20.27
CA ILE A 281 -4.55 14.34 -20.72
C ILE A 281 -6.08 14.33 -20.79
N GLY A 282 -6.72 15.07 -19.89
CA GLY A 282 -8.18 15.25 -19.89
C GLY A 282 -8.69 16.06 -21.08
N GLN A 283 -10.02 16.08 -21.29
CA GLN A 283 -10.69 16.74 -22.44
C GLN A 283 -10.43 18.25 -22.55
N LEU A 284 -9.97 18.90 -21.48
CA LEU A 284 -9.65 20.33 -21.44
C LEU A 284 -8.13 20.62 -21.39
N GLY A 285 -7.31 19.59 -21.69
CA GLY A 285 -5.84 19.71 -21.63
C GLY A 285 -5.27 19.65 -20.20
N ALA A 286 -6.08 19.32 -19.20
CA ALA A 286 -5.59 19.10 -17.84
C ALA A 286 -4.80 17.80 -17.76
N GLU A 287 -3.59 17.85 -17.25
CA GLU A 287 -2.77 16.69 -16.95
C GLU A 287 -3.22 16.05 -15.64
N ILE A 288 -3.68 14.79 -15.70
CA ILE A 288 -4.15 14.04 -14.55
C ILE A 288 -3.24 12.84 -14.38
N PRO A 289 -2.37 12.80 -13.37
CA PRO A 289 -1.53 11.64 -13.09
C PRO A 289 -2.35 10.49 -12.52
N SER A 290 -2.09 9.27 -12.98
CA SER A 290 -2.58 8.05 -12.34
C SER A 290 -1.75 7.73 -11.10
N ILE A 291 -2.30 6.92 -10.21
CA ILE A 291 -1.59 6.39 -9.05
C ILE A 291 -1.69 4.87 -9.11
N ASP A 292 -0.53 4.23 -9.21
CA ASP A 292 -0.41 2.77 -9.12
C ASP A 292 -0.30 2.39 -7.65
N THR A 293 -1.31 1.71 -7.13
CA THR A 293 -1.39 1.29 -5.73
C THR A 293 -1.10 -0.19 -5.59
N ARG A 294 -0.23 -0.53 -4.64
CA ARG A 294 0.04 -1.90 -4.19
C ARG A 294 -0.18 -1.96 -2.70
N GLU A 295 -1.07 -2.85 -2.27
CA GLU A 295 -1.47 -2.99 -0.87
C GLU A 295 -1.42 -4.45 -0.46
N LEU A 296 -0.86 -4.69 0.73
CA LEU A 296 -0.81 -5.99 1.38
C LEU A 296 -1.26 -5.83 2.83
N GLN A 297 -2.28 -6.56 3.22
CA GLN A 297 -2.73 -6.67 4.60
C GLN A 297 -2.65 -8.13 5.04
N THR A 298 -1.96 -8.38 6.15
CA THR A 298 -1.77 -9.74 6.65
C THR A 298 -1.41 -9.78 8.13
N THR A 299 -1.69 -10.92 8.77
CA THR A 299 -1.24 -11.22 10.13
C THR A 299 -0.23 -12.34 10.06
N VAL A 300 0.95 -12.15 10.68
CA VAL A 300 2.04 -13.13 10.66
C VAL A 300 2.61 -13.34 12.05
N LEU A 301 3.18 -14.52 12.28
CA LEU A 301 3.91 -14.88 13.48
C LEU A 301 5.36 -15.21 13.12
N VAL A 302 6.31 -14.43 13.64
CA VAL A 302 7.74 -14.47 13.27
C VAL A 302 8.60 -14.62 14.51
N GLY A 303 9.69 -15.38 14.42
CA GLY A 303 10.71 -15.46 15.46
C GLY A 303 11.52 -14.16 15.54
N ASN A 304 12.11 -13.89 16.69
CA ASN A 304 12.96 -12.71 16.87
C ASN A 304 14.21 -12.80 15.98
N GLY A 305 14.37 -11.83 15.08
CA GLY A 305 15.47 -11.76 14.12
C GLY A 305 15.25 -12.56 12.83
N ASP A 306 14.13 -13.25 12.68
CA ASP A 306 13.80 -13.98 11.47
C ASP A 306 13.23 -13.04 10.39
N THR A 307 13.41 -13.44 9.13
CA THR A 307 12.83 -12.79 7.97
C THR A 307 11.81 -13.72 7.31
N VAL A 308 10.62 -13.23 7.04
CA VAL A 308 9.56 -13.97 6.37
C VAL A 308 9.13 -13.26 5.09
N VAL A 309 8.84 -14.02 4.05
CA VAL A 309 8.24 -13.49 2.82
C VAL A 309 6.72 -13.48 2.99
N LEU A 310 6.14 -12.29 2.96
CA LEU A 310 4.71 -12.09 3.19
C LEU A 310 3.88 -12.39 1.95
N GLY A 311 4.41 -12.14 0.78
CA GLY A 311 3.72 -12.36 -0.49
C GLY A 311 4.48 -11.76 -1.67
N GLY A 312 3.93 -11.93 -2.86
CA GLY A 312 4.47 -11.37 -4.09
C GLY A 312 3.51 -11.58 -5.24
N ILE A 313 3.64 -10.76 -6.27
CA ILE A 313 2.87 -10.85 -7.51
C ILE A 313 3.87 -10.95 -8.65
N PHE A 314 3.70 -11.94 -9.51
CA PHE A 314 4.39 -12.04 -10.78
C PHE A 314 3.38 -11.82 -11.90
N GLN A 315 3.70 -10.90 -12.80
CA GLN A 315 2.88 -10.61 -13.96
C GLN A 315 3.78 -10.69 -15.19
N ASP A 316 3.35 -11.46 -16.18
CA ASP A 316 4.00 -11.58 -17.50
C ASP A 316 2.98 -11.21 -18.57
N GLU A 317 3.38 -10.36 -19.49
CA GLU A 317 2.56 -9.91 -20.62
C GLU A 317 3.36 -10.07 -21.90
N THR A 318 2.87 -10.89 -22.80
CA THR A 318 3.49 -11.15 -24.10
C THR A 318 2.53 -10.71 -25.21
N ASN A 319 2.98 -9.79 -26.05
CA ASN A 319 2.23 -9.27 -27.22
C ASN A 319 2.76 -9.85 -28.54
#